data_94d6aef40f6b2e4e841467743516fb08
#
_entry.id   94d6aef40f6b2e4e841467743516fb08
#
_cell.length_a   1.000
_cell.length_b   1.000
_cell.length_c   1.000
_cell.angle_alpha   90.00
_cell.angle_beta   90.00
_cell.angle_gamma   90.00
#
_symmetry.space_group_name_H-M   'P 1'
#
loop_
_entity.id
_entity.type
_entity.pdbx_description
1 polymer ?
#
loop_
_entity_poly.entity_id
_entity_poly.type
_entity_poly.pdbx_seq_one_letter_code
_entity_poly.pdbx_strand_id
1 'polypeptide(L)'
;MSSFNDPQAVARYTDGPLRQVPGLHALHQMSGLLLHEHVPSNGRVLVLGAGGGLELKAFAEAYPHWRLLGVDPSAPMLDLAVQTLGPLAPRVELLKGCIDAAPAIEFDGAVCLLTMHFLSFAERLQALRELRRRLKPGAPLVMAHHSVPEAPDEKLRWLGRHVAFMTSNGVPVANPATTIEAMASRLPLLCPEAEVDLLEQAGFERHELFYAAFTFKGWVAYAGL
;
A
#
# COMPACT_ATOMS: atom_id res chain seq x y z
N MET A 1 2.92 10.65 -10.47
CA MET A 1 4.25 10.18 -10.02
C MET A 1 5.28 11.31 -9.80
N SER A 2 5.11 12.53 -10.33
CA SER A 2 6.11 13.61 -10.18
C SER A 2 6.31 14.13 -8.75
N SER A 3 5.28 14.10 -7.88
CA SER A 3 5.36 14.64 -6.52
C SER A 3 6.25 13.82 -5.57
N PHE A 4 6.37 12.52 -5.77
CA PHE A 4 7.22 11.64 -4.92
C PHE A 4 8.71 11.73 -5.25
N ASN A 5 9.09 12.44 -6.32
CA ASN A 5 10.48 12.74 -6.69
C ASN A 5 10.88 14.17 -6.34
N ASP A 6 9.96 14.99 -5.83
CA ASP A 6 10.25 16.34 -5.34
C ASP A 6 10.66 16.29 -3.86
N PRO A 7 11.91 16.66 -3.50
CA PRO A 7 12.37 16.61 -2.12
C PRO A 7 11.55 17.46 -1.15
N GLN A 8 10.95 18.58 -1.61
CA GLN A 8 10.11 19.43 -0.78
C GLN A 8 8.74 18.78 -0.51
N ALA A 9 8.17 18.08 -1.50
CA ALA A 9 6.94 17.32 -1.33
C ALA A 9 7.18 16.10 -0.41
N VAL A 10 8.31 15.41 -0.58
CA VAL A 10 8.73 14.28 0.24
C VAL A 10 8.97 14.68 1.69
N ALA A 11 9.61 15.82 1.96
CA ALA A 11 9.84 16.31 3.33
C ALA A 11 8.53 16.56 4.11
N ARG A 12 7.42 16.83 3.40
CA ARG A 12 6.08 17.01 3.99
C ARG A 12 5.26 15.70 4.07
N TYR A 13 5.80 14.62 3.51
CA TYR A 13 5.08 13.36 3.38
C TYR A 13 4.84 12.65 4.71
N THR A 14 5.71 12.84 5.71
CA THR A 14 5.68 12.10 6.99
C THR A 14 4.33 12.21 7.72
N ASP A 15 3.72 13.40 7.71
CA ASP A 15 2.43 13.66 8.38
C ASP A 15 1.22 13.49 7.44
N GLY A 16 1.45 13.51 6.13
CA GLY A 16 0.40 13.46 5.11
C GLY A 16 -0.49 12.22 5.24
N PRO A 17 0.06 11.00 5.16
CA PRO A 17 -0.73 9.77 5.25
C PRO A 17 -1.52 9.63 6.55
N LEU A 18 -0.96 10.08 7.68
CA LEU A 18 -1.63 10.05 8.98
C LEU A 18 -2.91 10.89 9.03
N ARG A 19 -2.95 11.99 8.28
CA ARG A 19 -4.12 12.88 8.18
C ARG A 19 -5.09 12.49 7.07
N GLN A 20 -4.63 11.71 6.09
CA GLN A 20 -5.41 11.36 4.90
C GLN A 20 -6.06 9.97 5.01
N VAL A 21 -5.42 9.03 5.71
CA VAL A 21 -5.90 7.64 5.82
C VAL A 21 -6.52 7.42 7.19
N PRO A 22 -7.85 7.18 7.26
CA PRO A 22 -8.50 6.94 8.55
C PRO A 22 -7.93 5.71 9.24
N GLY A 23 -7.39 5.88 10.45
CA GLY A 23 -6.86 4.77 11.22
C GLY A 23 -5.59 4.12 10.66
N LEU A 24 -4.69 4.88 10.01
CA LEU A 24 -3.47 4.36 9.39
C LEU A 24 -2.63 3.48 10.32
N HIS A 25 -2.48 3.85 11.59
CA HIS A 25 -1.77 3.01 12.57
C HIS A 25 -2.47 1.67 12.78
N ALA A 26 -3.80 1.67 12.87
CA ALA A 26 -4.57 0.44 12.97
C ALA A 26 -4.47 -0.41 11.69
N LEU A 27 -4.43 0.22 10.50
CA LEU A 27 -4.19 -0.47 9.24
C LEU A 27 -2.85 -1.20 9.25
N HIS A 28 -1.75 -0.54 9.67
CA HIS A 28 -0.44 -1.17 9.79
C HIS A 28 -0.46 -2.32 10.80
N GLN A 29 -1.09 -2.12 11.97
CA GLN A 29 -1.20 -3.16 12.99
C GLN A 29 -1.99 -4.38 12.50
N MET A 30 -3.16 -4.18 11.90
CA MET A 30 -3.96 -5.25 11.31
C MET A 30 -3.22 -5.98 10.20
N SER A 31 -2.53 -5.25 9.32
CA SER A 31 -1.70 -5.84 8.27
C SER A 31 -0.61 -6.73 8.84
N GLY A 32 0.06 -6.27 9.91
CA GLY A 32 1.09 -7.07 10.59
C GLY A 32 0.51 -8.34 11.24
N LEU A 33 -0.66 -8.26 11.86
CA LEU A 33 -1.34 -9.41 12.46
C LEU A 33 -1.73 -10.46 11.41
N LEU A 34 -2.34 -10.03 10.29
CA LEU A 34 -2.70 -10.92 9.18
C LEU A 34 -1.48 -11.62 8.56
N LEU A 35 -0.38 -10.90 8.42
CA LEU A 35 0.88 -11.53 8.00
C LEU A 35 1.37 -12.53 9.03
N HIS A 36 1.32 -12.18 10.33
CA HIS A 36 1.86 -13.01 11.42
C HIS A 36 1.15 -14.35 11.59
N GLU A 37 -0.09 -14.49 11.12
CA GLU A 37 -0.80 -15.77 11.10
C GLU A 37 -0.08 -16.84 10.25
N HIS A 38 0.71 -16.43 9.25
CA HIS A 38 1.35 -17.33 8.27
C HIS A 38 2.87 -17.14 8.18
N VAL A 39 3.37 -15.95 8.45
CA VAL A 39 4.80 -15.65 8.38
C VAL A 39 5.51 -16.16 9.64
N PRO A 40 6.51 -17.06 9.52
CA PRO A 40 7.25 -17.55 10.67
C PRO A 40 8.03 -16.43 11.36
N SER A 41 8.47 -16.66 12.60
CA SER A 41 9.16 -15.66 13.41
C SER A 41 10.40 -15.04 12.75
N ASN A 42 11.11 -15.80 11.92
CA ASN A 42 12.29 -15.36 11.15
C ASN A 42 11.97 -15.20 9.64
N GLY A 43 10.70 -15.05 9.28
CA GLY A 43 10.22 -15.00 7.91
C GLY A 43 10.68 -13.77 7.13
N ARG A 44 10.56 -13.86 5.82
CA ARG A 44 10.86 -12.77 4.88
C ARG A 44 9.56 -12.13 4.42
N VAL A 45 9.46 -10.81 4.57
CA VAL A 45 8.29 -10.04 4.12
C VAL A 45 8.72 -8.99 3.10
N LEU A 46 8.02 -8.98 1.96
CA LEU A 46 8.19 -8.00 0.89
C LEU A 46 7.18 -6.87 1.06
N VAL A 47 7.65 -5.62 1.06
CA VAL A 47 6.81 -4.42 1.10
C VAL A 47 6.95 -3.69 -0.23
N LEU A 48 5.91 -3.74 -1.07
CA LEU A 48 5.86 -3.06 -2.37
C LEU A 48 5.23 -1.68 -2.22
N GLY A 49 5.94 -0.66 -2.70
CA GLY A 49 5.59 0.74 -2.49
C GLY A 49 5.94 1.20 -1.09
N ALA A 50 7.15 0.85 -0.64
CA ALA A 50 7.65 1.12 0.71
C ALA A 50 7.63 2.61 1.11
N GLY A 51 7.59 3.50 0.11
CA GLY A 51 7.44 4.93 0.31
C GLY A 51 8.37 5.50 1.37
N GLY A 52 7.81 6.29 2.29
CA GLY A 52 8.54 6.88 3.43
C GLY A 52 8.77 5.93 4.61
N GLY A 53 8.51 4.62 4.48
CA GLY A 53 8.88 3.59 5.45
C GLY A 53 7.99 3.47 6.69
N LEU A 54 6.79 4.04 6.68
CA LEU A 54 5.90 4.00 7.87
C LEU A 54 5.48 2.58 8.24
N GLU A 55 5.03 1.78 7.26
CA GLU A 55 4.68 0.38 7.48
C GLU A 55 5.90 -0.49 7.79
N LEU A 56 7.04 -0.25 7.13
CA LEU A 56 8.30 -0.93 7.43
C LEU A 56 8.72 -0.72 8.88
N LYS A 57 8.60 0.51 9.38
CA LYS A 57 8.88 0.83 10.78
C LYS A 57 7.95 0.08 11.72
N ALA A 58 6.64 0.12 11.46
CA ALA A 58 5.65 -0.56 12.28
C ALA A 58 5.93 -2.07 12.36
N PHE A 59 6.29 -2.72 11.25
CA PHE A 59 6.62 -4.14 11.22
C PHE A 59 7.97 -4.44 11.88
N ALA A 60 8.98 -3.60 11.67
CA ALA A 60 10.30 -3.79 12.28
C ALA A 60 10.24 -3.65 13.82
N GLU A 61 9.36 -2.80 14.34
CA GLU A 61 9.11 -2.64 15.79
C GLU A 61 8.33 -3.85 16.36
N ALA A 62 7.26 -4.26 15.69
CA ALA A 62 6.37 -5.31 16.18
C ALA A 62 6.96 -6.73 16.01
N TYR A 63 7.75 -6.96 14.95
CA TYR A 63 8.28 -8.27 14.57
C TYR A 63 9.81 -8.22 14.43
N PRO A 64 10.55 -8.25 15.54
CA PRO A 64 11.99 -7.96 15.56
C PRO A 64 12.85 -8.98 14.80
N HIS A 65 12.34 -10.13 14.45
CA HIS A 65 13.07 -11.18 13.73
C HIS A 65 12.70 -11.31 12.25
N TRP A 66 11.68 -10.59 11.77
CA TRP A 66 11.37 -10.57 10.35
C TRP A 66 12.48 -9.92 9.53
N ARG A 67 12.70 -10.45 8.34
CA ARG A 67 13.59 -9.89 7.32
C ARG A 67 12.73 -9.10 6.35
N LEU A 68 12.83 -7.79 6.40
CA LEU A 68 12.00 -6.89 5.61
C LEU A 68 12.75 -6.40 4.38
N LEU A 69 12.11 -6.50 3.21
CA LEU A 69 12.56 -5.87 1.97
C LEU A 69 11.52 -4.85 1.52
N GLY A 70 11.89 -3.58 1.51
CA GLY A 70 11.07 -2.49 0.97
C GLY A 70 11.49 -2.14 -0.46
N VAL A 71 10.54 -2.08 -1.37
CA VAL A 71 10.76 -1.73 -2.79
C VAL A 71 9.95 -0.49 -3.12
N ASP A 72 10.62 0.55 -3.67
CA ASP A 72 9.95 1.78 -4.12
C ASP A 72 10.74 2.41 -5.29
N PRO A 73 10.08 2.93 -6.35
CA PRO A 73 10.77 3.55 -7.49
C PRO A 73 11.39 4.92 -7.17
N SER A 74 10.96 5.58 -6.08
CA SER A 74 11.41 6.92 -5.69
C SER A 74 12.60 6.86 -4.74
N ALA A 75 13.79 7.28 -5.20
CA ALA A 75 14.95 7.39 -4.33
C ALA A 75 14.73 8.37 -3.16
N PRO A 76 14.13 9.58 -3.34
CA PRO A 76 13.83 10.47 -2.22
C PRO A 76 12.90 9.86 -1.17
N MET A 77 11.96 9.01 -1.59
CA MET A 77 11.10 8.29 -0.64
C MET A 77 11.88 7.23 0.15
N LEU A 78 12.79 6.50 -0.48
CA LEU A 78 13.66 5.56 0.22
C LEU A 78 14.64 6.26 1.18
N ASP A 79 15.14 7.44 0.83
CA ASP A 79 15.95 8.27 1.73
C ASP A 79 15.13 8.69 2.97
N LEU A 80 13.85 9.06 2.78
CA LEU A 80 12.92 9.32 3.87
C LEU A 80 12.65 8.06 4.70
N ALA A 81 12.52 6.89 4.05
CA ALA A 81 12.33 5.62 4.76
C ALA A 81 13.49 5.30 5.70
N VAL A 82 14.75 5.56 5.30
CA VAL A 82 15.92 5.44 6.18
C VAL A 82 15.78 6.34 7.41
N GLN A 83 15.35 7.60 7.21
CA GLN A 83 15.13 8.55 8.32
C GLN A 83 13.99 8.09 9.25
N THR A 84 12.88 7.63 8.67
CA THR A 84 11.71 7.12 9.41
C THR A 84 12.06 5.89 10.26
N LEU A 85 12.83 4.97 9.70
CA LEU A 85 13.30 3.77 10.38
C LEU A 85 14.30 4.10 11.51
N GLY A 86 15.12 5.15 11.34
CA GLY A 86 16.10 5.53 12.34
C GLY A 86 17.02 4.37 12.73
N PRO A 87 17.11 4.01 14.03
CA PRO A 87 17.96 2.90 14.49
C PRO A 87 17.59 1.52 13.91
N LEU A 88 16.38 1.36 13.34
CA LEU A 88 15.92 0.12 12.74
C LEU A 88 16.38 -0.02 11.27
N ALA A 89 16.87 1.04 10.63
CA ALA A 89 17.28 1.01 9.22
C ALA A 89 18.25 -0.13 8.86
N PRO A 90 19.26 -0.49 9.67
CA PRO A 90 20.16 -1.61 9.35
C PRO A 90 19.48 -2.98 9.28
N ARG A 91 18.24 -3.10 9.77
CA ARG A 91 17.46 -4.35 9.77
C ARG A 91 16.55 -4.49 8.55
N VAL A 92 16.43 -3.44 7.73
CA VAL A 92 15.52 -3.38 6.60
C VAL A 92 16.33 -3.18 5.32
N GLU A 93 16.14 -4.05 4.36
CA GLU A 93 16.70 -3.89 3.03
C GLU A 93 15.79 -2.94 2.22
N LEU A 94 16.36 -1.92 1.60
CA LEU A 94 15.63 -0.98 0.75
C LEU A 94 16.17 -1.06 -0.68
N LEU A 95 15.25 -1.27 -1.64
CA LEU A 95 15.58 -1.46 -3.04
C LEU A 95 14.84 -0.45 -3.91
N LYS A 96 15.59 0.33 -4.69
CA LYS A 96 15.01 1.26 -5.67
C LYS A 96 14.55 0.49 -6.91
N GLY A 97 13.26 0.55 -7.20
CA GLY A 97 12.67 -0.04 -8.41
C GLY A 97 11.19 -0.35 -8.26
N CYS A 98 10.62 -0.97 -9.28
CA CYS A 98 9.31 -1.61 -9.23
C CYS A 98 9.45 -3.06 -8.77
N ILE A 99 8.35 -3.81 -8.76
CA ILE A 99 8.33 -5.20 -8.26
C ILE A 99 9.33 -6.13 -8.97
N ASP A 100 9.58 -5.89 -10.26
CA ASP A 100 10.54 -6.65 -11.07
C ASP A 100 12.00 -6.50 -10.60
N ALA A 101 12.32 -5.42 -9.91
CA ALA A 101 13.62 -5.23 -9.28
C ALA A 101 13.82 -6.11 -8.03
N ALA A 102 12.74 -6.54 -7.38
CA ALA A 102 12.82 -7.43 -6.23
C ALA A 102 13.43 -8.78 -6.62
N PRO A 103 14.30 -9.37 -5.79
CA PRO A 103 14.95 -10.64 -6.11
C PRO A 103 13.93 -11.76 -6.33
N ALA A 104 14.25 -12.68 -7.24
CA ALA A 104 13.43 -13.85 -7.56
C ALA A 104 13.64 -14.97 -6.51
N ILE A 105 13.36 -14.63 -5.25
CA ILE A 105 13.37 -15.55 -4.11
C ILE A 105 11.97 -15.66 -3.53
N GLU A 106 11.71 -16.69 -2.74
CA GLU A 106 10.41 -16.85 -2.09
C GLU A 106 10.33 -16.04 -0.79
N PHE A 107 9.21 -15.32 -0.64
CA PHE A 107 8.84 -14.59 0.57
C PHE A 107 7.71 -15.33 1.30
N ASP A 108 7.70 -15.21 2.62
CA ASP A 108 6.67 -15.79 3.49
C ASP A 108 5.41 -14.94 3.56
N GLY A 109 5.45 -13.70 3.10
CA GLY A 109 4.32 -12.79 2.97
C GLY A 109 4.70 -11.50 2.22
N ALA A 110 3.70 -10.79 1.73
CA ALA A 110 3.88 -9.49 1.10
C ALA A 110 2.83 -8.47 1.54
N VAL A 111 3.21 -7.20 1.46
CA VAL A 111 2.34 -6.05 1.73
C VAL A 111 2.44 -5.04 0.60
N CYS A 112 1.31 -4.43 0.25
CA CYS A 112 1.25 -3.31 -0.68
C CYS A 112 0.18 -2.32 -0.21
N LEU A 113 0.57 -1.32 0.59
CA LEU A 113 -0.35 -0.32 1.13
C LEU A 113 -0.24 0.99 0.37
N LEU A 114 -1.38 1.61 0.09
CA LEU A 114 -1.53 2.95 -0.48
C LEU A 114 -0.81 3.16 -1.84
N THR A 115 -0.58 2.09 -2.59
CA THR A 115 0.24 2.11 -3.81
C THR A 115 -0.54 1.74 -5.07
N MET A 116 -1.35 0.67 -5.04
CA MET A 116 -1.98 0.12 -6.24
C MET A 116 -2.88 1.12 -6.99
N HIS A 117 -3.49 2.06 -6.30
CA HIS A 117 -4.36 3.08 -6.92
C HIS A 117 -3.62 4.08 -7.84
N PHE A 118 -2.29 4.04 -7.90
CA PHE A 118 -1.50 4.79 -8.88
C PHE A 118 -1.23 4.02 -10.18
N LEU A 119 -1.50 2.71 -10.19
CA LEU A 119 -1.24 1.82 -11.30
C LEU A 119 -2.49 1.66 -12.16
N SER A 120 -2.34 1.68 -13.48
CA SER A 120 -3.41 1.27 -14.40
C SER A 120 -3.82 -0.18 -14.15
N PHE A 121 -4.96 -0.61 -14.71
CA PHE A 121 -5.42 -1.99 -14.59
C PHE A 121 -4.35 -3.01 -15.01
N ALA A 122 -3.71 -2.79 -16.16
CA ALA A 122 -2.69 -3.70 -16.68
C ALA A 122 -1.43 -3.74 -15.81
N GLU A 123 -0.95 -2.57 -15.35
CA GLU A 123 0.20 -2.48 -14.45
C GLU A 123 -0.10 -3.12 -13.09
N ARG A 124 -1.33 -2.95 -12.57
CA ARG A 124 -1.78 -3.55 -11.31
C ARG A 124 -1.82 -5.07 -11.41
N LEU A 125 -2.42 -5.61 -12.48
CA LEU A 125 -2.43 -7.05 -12.73
C LEU A 125 -1.02 -7.63 -12.85
N GLN A 126 -0.14 -6.94 -13.57
CA GLN A 126 1.26 -7.34 -13.70
C GLN A 126 1.98 -7.31 -12.35
N ALA A 127 1.79 -6.26 -11.55
CA ALA A 127 2.38 -6.16 -10.21
C ALA A 127 1.90 -7.29 -9.28
N LEU A 128 0.60 -7.60 -9.31
CA LEU A 128 0.03 -8.72 -8.54
C LEU A 128 0.60 -10.08 -8.98
N ARG A 129 0.75 -10.33 -10.29
CA ARG A 129 1.39 -11.54 -10.81
C ARG A 129 2.83 -11.67 -10.38
N GLU A 130 3.58 -10.57 -10.40
CA GLU A 130 4.97 -10.56 -9.94
C GLU A 130 5.10 -10.75 -8.42
N LEU A 131 4.16 -10.21 -7.63
CA LEU A 131 4.05 -10.51 -6.19
C LEU A 131 3.75 -11.99 -5.97
N ARG A 132 2.73 -12.54 -6.68
CA ARG A 132 2.35 -13.96 -6.59
C ARG A 132 3.53 -14.89 -6.88
N ARG A 133 4.32 -14.58 -7.92
CA ARG A 133 5.49 -15.38 -8.33
C ARG A 133 6.59 -15.41 -7.26
N ARG A 134 6.65 -14.40 -6.40
CA ARG A 134 7.63 -14.27 -5.30
C ARG A 134 7.12 -14.75 -3.96
N LEU A 135 5.86 -15.14 -3.86
CA LEU A 135 5.29 -15.67 -2.64
C LEU A 135 5.33 -17.18 -2.62
N LYS A 136 5.64 -17.76 -1.46
CA LYS A 136 5.45 -19.20 -1.23
C LYS A 136 3.99 -19.58 -1.44
N PRO A 137 3.68 -20.81 -1.85
CA PRO A 137 2.32 -21.30 -1.87
C PRO A 137 1.62 -21.10 -0.52
N GLY A 138 0.43 -20.55 -0.52
CA GLY A 138 -0.34 -20.22 0.67
C GLY A 138 0.11 -18.97 1.45
N ALA A 139 1.17 -18.28 1.03
CA ALA A 139 1.64 -17.06 1.68
C ALA A 139 0.66 -15.89 1.50
N PRO A 140 0.45 -15.05 2.52
CA PRO A 140 -0.46 -13.92 2.47
C PRO A 140 0.10 -12.74 1.67
N LEU A 141 -0.78 -12.10 0.90
CA LEU A 141 -0.66 -10.74 0.42
C LEU A 141 -1.66 -9.87 1.17
N VAL A 142 -1.20 -8.84 1.85
CA VAL A 142 -2.05 -7.81 2.44
C VAL A 142 -1.94 -6.54 1.61
N MET A 143 -3.05 -6.04 1.10
CA MET A 143 -3.07 -4.80 0.33
C MET A 143 -4.19 -3.88 0.78
N ALA A 144 -3.95 -2.55 0.72
CA ALA A 144 -4.99 -1.55 0.95
C ALA A 144 -4.71 -0.29 0.13
N HIS A 145 -5.74 0.23 -0.51
CA HIS A 145 -5.66 1.43 -1.34
C HIS A 145 -7.05 2.00 -1.62
N HIS A 146 -7.12 3.09 -2.38
CA HIS A 146 -8.39 3.64 -2.82
C HIS A 146 -9.12 2.67 -3.76
N SER A 147 -10.35 2.33 -3.39
CA SER A 147 -11.31 1.57 -4.20
C SER A 147 -12.70 2.14 -3.96
N VAL A 148 -13.41 2.49 -5.01
CA VAL A 148 -14.68 3.22 -4.96
C VAL A 148 -15.66 2.62 -5.97
N PRO A 149 -16.99 2.78 -5.76
CA PRO A 149 -17.99 2.33 -6.74
C PRO A 149 -17.72 2.87 -8.14
N GLU A 150 -18.10 2.10 -9.15
CA GLU A 150 -17.90 2.45 -10.56
C GLU A 150 -18.86 3.57 -11.02
N ALA A 151 -20.09 3.60 -10.50
CA ALA A 151 -21.10 4.60 -10.85
C ALA A 151 -20.58 6.02 -10.57
N PRO A 152 -20.58 6.93 -11.56
CA PRO A 152 -19.93 8.25 -11.47
C PRO A 152 -20.38 9.07 -10.25
N ASP A 153 -21.68 9.12 -9.99
CA ASP A 153 -22.24 9.89 -8.87
C ASP A 153 -21.84 9.33 -7.51
N GLU A 154 -21.77 7.99 -7.41
CA GLU A 154 -21.31 7.34 -6.20
C GLU A 154 -19.81 7.53 -5.99
N LYS A 155 -19.02 7.40 -7.05
CA LYS A 155 -17.60 7.69 -7.05
C LYS A 155 -17.32 9.09 -6.51
N LEU A 156 -17.94 10.11 -7.08
CA LEU A 156 -17.77 11.50 -6.64
C LEU A 156 -18.23 11.71 -5.19
N ARG A 157 -19.33 11.09 -4.78
CA ARG A 157 -19.82 11.14 -3.40
C ARG A 157 -18.81 10.56 -2.40
N TRP A 158 -18.20 9.41 -2.71
CA TRP A 158 -17.19 8.80 -1.84
C TRP A 158 -15.89 9.59 -1.79
N LEU A 159 -15.43 10.11 -2.93
CA LEU A 159 -14.28 11.02 -2.98
C LEU A 159 -14.55 12.30 -2.18
N GLY A 160 -15.76 12.86 -2.25
CA GLY A 160 -16.17 14.00 -1.44
C GLY A 160 -16.09 13.73 0.08
N ARG A 161 -16.52 12.55 0.53
CA ARG A 161 -16.38 12.12 1.94
C ARG A 161 -14.91 12.02 2.36
N HIS A 162 -14.06 11.49 1.49
CA HIS A 162 -12.62 11.40 1.74
C HIS A 162 -11.99 12.81 1.84
N VAL A 163 -12.29 13.71 0.91
CA VAL A 163 -11.77 15.08 0.95
C VAL A 163 -12.26 15.83 2.20
N ALA A 164 -13.51 15.63 2.62
CA ALA A 164 -14.03 16.18 3.86
C ALA A 164 -13.27 15.66 5.08
N PHE A 165 -12.96 14.35 5.12
CA PHE A 165 -12.14 13.76 6.18
C PHE A 165 -10.72 14.36 6.22
N MET A 166 -10.05 14.46 5.07
CA MET A 166 -8.72 15.09 4.97
C MET A 166 -8.76 16.53 5.53
N THR A 167 -9.77 17.31 5.11
CA THR A 167 -9.92 18.70 5.53
C THR A 167 -10.16 18.80 7.04
N SER A 168 -11.00 17.93 7.61
CA SER A 168 -11.26 17.89 9.06
C SER A 168 -10.01 17.54 9.89
N ASN A 169 -9.04 16.85 9.29
CA ASN A 169 -7.73 16.53 9.89
C ASN A 169 -6.64 17.56 9.56
N GLY A 170 -7.02 18.74 9.06
CA GLY A 170 -6.09 19.84 8.83
C GLY A 170 -5.22 19.70 7.57
N VAL A 171 -5.60 18.85 6.61
CA VAL A 171 -4.96 18.85 5.28
C VAL A 171 -5.44 20.09 4.53
N PRO A 172 -4.54 20.96 4.06
CA PRO A 172 -4.96 22.15 3.30
C PRO A 172 -5.57 21.73 1.95
N VAL A 173 -6.87 22.00 1.77
CA VAL A 173 -7.58 21.77 0.52
C VAL A 173 -8.15 23.11 0.07
N ALA A 174 -7.50 23.74 -0.91
CA ALA A 174 -7.87 25.07 -1.38
C ALA A 174 -9.27 25.09 -2.05
N ASN A 175 -9.58 24.04 -2.83
CA ASN A 175 -10.89 23.87 -3.45
C ASN A 175 -11.27 22.37 -3.42
N PRO A 176 -12.23 21.98 -2.58
CA PRO A 176 -12.68 20.59 -2.48
C PRO A 176 -13.21 20.02 -3.82
N ALA A 177 -13.98 20.78 -4.57
CA ALA A 177 -14.54 20.30 -5.85
C ALA A 177 -13.43 19.97 -6.85
N THR A 178 -12.46 20.86 -7.04
CA THR A 178 -11.32 20.62 -7.92
C THR A 178 -10.46 19.43 -7.47
N THR A 179 -10.32 19.23 -6.14
CA THR A 179 -9.59 18.10 -5.60
C THR A 179 -10.32 16.78 -5.90
N ILE A 180 -11.64 16.73 -5.71
CA ILE A 180 -12.48 15.57 -6.03
C ILE A 180 -12.38 15.22 -7.52
N GLU A 181 -12.53 16.21 -8.40
CA GLU A 181 -12.41 16.01 -9.84
C GLU A 181 -11.03 15.52 -10.26
N ALA A 182 -9.97 16.07 -9.66
CA ALA A 182 -8.59 15.63 -9.91
C ALA A 182 -8.36 14.19 -9.48
N MET A 183 -8.87 13.77 -8.32
CA MET A 183 -8.79 12.38 -7.88
C MET A 183 -9.59 11.46 -8.80
N ALA A 184 -10.81 11.86 -9.18
CA ALA A 184 -11.68 11.06 -10.04
C ALA A 184 -11.12 10.83 -11.43
N SER A 185 -10.38 11.82 -11.98
CA SER A 185 -9.86 11.79 -13.36
C SER A 185 -8.43 11.27 -13.47
N ARG A 186 -7.59 11.49 -12.45
CA ARG A 186 -6.15 11.18 -12.54
C ARG A 186 -5.76 9.84 -11.91
N LEU A 187 -6.58 9.36 -10.93
CA LEU A 187 -6.31 8.07 -10.31
C LEU A 187 -7.08 6.97 -11.03
N PRO A 188 -6.43 5.89 -11.43
CA PRO A 188 -7.09 4.72 -12.02
C PRO A 188 -7.80 3.89 -10.94
N LEU A 189 -8.85 4.48 -10.35
CA LEU A 189 -9.62 3.85 -9.27
C LEU A 189 -10.53 2.76 -9.81
N LEU A 190 -10.51 1.61 -9.17
CA LEU A 190 -11.37 0.47 -9.46
C LEU A 190 -12.41 0.28 -8.34
N CYS A 191 -13.50 -0.39 -8.66
CA CYS A 191 -14.47 -0.84 -7.65
C CYS A 191 -13.95 -2.07 -6.89
N PRO A 192 -14.50 -2.37 -5.69
CA PRO A 192 -14.06 -3.51 -4.88
C PRO A 192 -14.13 -4.85 -5.63
N GLU A 193 -15.14 -5.04 -6.46
CA GLU A 193 -15.33 -6.25 -7.26
C GLU A 193 -14.18 -6.41 -8.27
N ALA A 194 -13.82 -5.35 -8.99
CA ALA A 194 -12.70 -5.38 -9.94
C ALA A 194 -11.34 -5.60 -9.27
N GLU A 195 -11.15 -5.15 -8.01
CA GLU A 195 -9.94 -5.46 -7.23
C GLU A 195 -9.85 -6.95 -6.87
N VAL A 196 -10.99 -7.56 -6.52
CA VAL A 196 -11.08 -9.00 -6.27
C VAL A 196 -10.80 -9.80 -7.54
N ASP A 197 -11.42 -9.42 -8.66
CA ASP A 197 -11.17 -10.05 -9.96
C ASP A 197 -9.68 -10.01 -10.36
N LEU A 198 -8.99 -8.89 -10.05
CA LEU A 198 -7.55 -8.78 -10.30
C LEU A 198 -6.73 -9.73 -9.44
N LEU A 199 -7.07 -9.89 -8.15
CA LEU A 199 -6.43 -10.87 -7.27
C LEU A 199 -6.57 -12.29 -7.81
N GLU A 200 -7.78 -12.68 -8.21
CA GLU A 200 -8.07 -14.00 -8.79
C GLU A 200 -7.30 -14.22 -10.11
N GLN A 201 -7.31 -13.23 -11.02
CA GLN A 201 -6.57 -13.29 -12.27
C GLN A 201 -5.05 -13.37 -12.08
N ALA A 202 -4.54 -12.87 -10.95
CA ALA A 202 -3.14 -12.95 -10.59
C ALA A 202 -2.75 -14.26 -9.88
N GLY A 203 -3.72 -15.13 -9.57
CA GLY A 203 -3.50 -16.42 -8.92
C GLY A 203 -3.51 -16.36 -7.39
N PHE A 204 -4.20 -15.37 -6.82
CA PHE A 204 -4.51 -15.32 -5.40
C PHE A 204 -5.88 -15.94 -5.13
N GLU A 205 -6.02 -16.56 -3.98
CA GLU A 205 -7.23 -17.26 -3.51
C GLU A 205 -7.65 -16.74 -2.14
N ARG A 206 -8.85 -17.10 -1.68
CA ARG A 206 -9.36 -16.80 -0.33
C ARG A 206 -9.18 -15.33 0.08
N HIS A 207 -9.61 -14.42 -0.78
CA HIS A 207 -9.57 -12.99 -0.50
C HIS A 207 -10.64 -12.59 0.53
N GLU A 208 -10.22 -11.80 1.54
CA GLU A 208 -11.10 -11.30 2.60
C GLU A 208 -10.91 -9.79 2.76
N LEU A 209 -12.02 -9.05 2.87
CA LEU A 209 -12.00 -7.62 3.17
C LEU A 209 -11.80 -7.43 4.68
N PHE A 210 -10.68 -6.87 5.11
CA PHE A 210 -10.38 -6.62 6.52
C PHE A 210 -10.43 -5.14 6.93
N TYR A 211 -10.37 -4.23 5.94
CA TYR A 211 -10.35 -2.79 6.20
C TYR A 211 -11.26 -2.06 5.22
N ALA A 212 -12.11 -1.17 5.75
CA ALA A 212 -12.99 -0.31 4.97
C ALA A 212 -13.15 1.05 5.64
N ALA A 213 -12.55 2.10 5.08
CA ALA A 213 -12.56 3.45 5.61
C ALA A 213 -12.70 4.49 4.49
N PHE A 214 -13.92 5.02 4.30
CA PHE A 214 -14.31 5.86 3.17
C PHE A 214 -13.93 5.23 1.82
N THR A 215 -12.99 5.87 1.10
CA THR A 215 -12.52 5.37 -0.20
C THR A 215 -11.50 4.24 -0.07
N PHE A 216 -10.89 4.06 1.09
CA PHE A 216 -9.91 2.99 1.29
C PHE A 216 -10.58 1.66 1.56
N LYS A 217 -10.08 0.62 0.89
CA LYS A 217 -10.42 -0.78 1.13
C LYS A 217 -9.14 -1.59 1.25
N GLY A 218 -9.14 -2.58 2.12
CA GLY A 218 -8.00 -3.48 2.30
C GLY A 218 -8.42 -4.94 2.29
N TRP A 219 -7.64 -5.74 1.57
CA TRP A 219 -7.84 -7.18 1.43
C TRP A 219 -6.60 -7.94 1.90
N VAL A 220 -6.85 -9.09 2.48
CA VAL A 220 -5.88 -10.17 2.59
C VAL A 220 -6.26 -11.25 1.56
N ALA A 221 -5.27 -11.75 0.83
CA ALA A 221 -5.46 -12.85 -0.11
C ALA A 221 -4.24 -13.77 -0.05
N TYR A 222 -4.38 -15.00 -0.47
CA TYR A 222 -3.33 -15.99 -0.30
C TYR A 222 -2.84 -16.49 -1.65
N ALA A 223 -1.53 -16.67 -1.78
CA ALA A 223 -0.94 -17.21 -2.99
C ALA A 223 -1.47 -18.62 -3.26
N GLY A 224 -2.12 -18.86 -4.39
CA GLY A 224 -2.63 -20.19 -4.78
C GLY A 224 -1.51 -21.26 -4.77
N LEU A 225 -1.86 -22.53 -4.76
CA LEU A 225 -0.92 -23.66 -4.75
C LEU A 225 -0.14 -23.80 -6.08
#